data_69c4a22deb541d3e77d953a39f5ff28d
#
_entry.id   69c4a22deb541d3e77d953a39f5ff28d
#
_cell.length_a   1.000
_cell.length_b   1.000
_cell.length_c   1.000
_cell.angle_alpha   90.00
_cell.angle_beta   90.00
_cell.angle_gamma   90.00
#
_symmetry.space_group_name_H-M   'P 1'
#
loop_
_entity.id
_entity.type
_entity.pdbx_description
1 polymer ?
#
loop_
_entity_poly.entity_id
_entity_poly.type
_entity_poly.pdbx_seq_one_letter_code
_entity_poly.pdbx_strand_id
1 'polypeptide(L)'
;MEWTEAIRKAVSYIESHITEEITMYDVAAYVNVSPFYFHKGFSILCGYSITEYIRNRRLALAGEELMSSDTTVIALAMKYGYDSPDSFAKAFTRFHGCSPSAVRRDKTMLKAFAPLKLTISLKGGYAMDYRITD
;
A
#
# COMPACT_ATOMS: atom_id res chain seq x y z
N MET A 1 -9.00 -9.61 -20.37
CA MET A 1 -8.87 -8.64 -19.28
C MET A 1 -7.84 -7.58 -19.63
N GLU A 2 -8.17 -6.36 -19.34
CA GLU A 2 -7.24 -5.26 -19.59
C GLU A 2 -6.54 -4.93 -18.27
N TRP A 3 -5.22 -5.08 -18.24
CA TRP A 3 -4.44 -4.97 -17.01
C TRP A 3 -4.44 -3.58 -16.39
N THR A 4 -4.38 -2.55 -17.21
CA THR A 4 -4.37 -1.16 -16.70
C THR A 4 -5.61 -0.88 -15.88
N GLU A 5 -6.75 -1.27 -16.41
CA GLU A 5 -8.04 -1.07 -15.75
C GLU A 5 -8.16 -1.94 -14.50
N ALA A 6 -7.71 -3.20 -14.56
CA ALA A 6 -7.76 -4.09 -13.42
C ALA A 6 -6.91 -3.57 -12.26
N ILE A 7 -5.70 -3.08 -12.55
CA ILE A 7 -4.83 -2.52 -11.52
C ILE A 7 -5.44 -1.25 -10.94
N ARG A 8 -5.99 -0.38 -11.76
CA ARG A 8 -6.64 0.85 -11.29
C ARG A 8 -7.79 0.52 -10.33
N LYS A 9 -8.62 -0.45 -10.70
CA LYS A 9 -9.73 -0.89 -9.84
C LYS A 9 -9.23 -1.51 -8.54
N ALA A 10 -8.18 -2.31 -8.61
CA ALA A 10 -7.59 -2.95 -7.43
C ALA A 10 -7.06 -1.90 -6.46
N VAL A 11 -6.31 -0.92 -6.95
CA VAL A 11 -5.77 0.16 -6.12
C VAL A 11 -6.91 0.96 -5.48
N SER A 12 -7.94 1.28 -6.24
CA SER A 12 -9.10 2.00 -5.72
C SER A 12 -9.81 1.20 -4.63
N TYR A 13 -10.00 -0.09 -4.85
CA TYR A 13 -10.63 -0.96 -3.86
C TYR A 13 -9.79 -1.02 -2.57
N ILE A 14 -8.49 -1.20 -2.70
CA ILE A 14 -7.58 -1.25 -1.56
C ILE A 14 -7.65 0.06 -0.75
N GLU A 15 -7.59 1.21 -1.42
CA GLU A 15 -7.67 2.49 -0.72
C GLU A 15 -9.00 2.66 0.02
N SER A 16 -10.10 2.26 -0.60
CA SER A 16 -11.42 2.37 0.02
C SER A 16 -11.60 1.48 1.24
N HIS A 17 -10.85 0.39 1.32
CA HIS A 17 -10.98 -0.61 2.38
C HIS A 17 -9.72 -0.74 3.22
N ILE A 18 -8.86 0.28 3.21
CA ILE A 18 -7.51 0.17 3.78
C ILE A 18 -7.48 -0.13 5.27
N THR A 19 -8.51 0.28 6.01
CA THR A 19 -8.62 0.02 7.45
C THR A 19 -9.41 -1.25 7.77
N GLU A 20 -9.88 -1.95 6.74
CA GLU A 20 -10.63 -3.18 6.90
C GLU A 20 -9.72 -4.38 6.67
N GLU A 21 -10.19 -5.55 7.08
CA GLU A 21 -9.48 -6.77 6.80
C GLU A 21 -9.67 -7.14 5.33
N ILE A 22 -8.60 -6.99 4.52
CA ILE A 22 -8.64 -7.31 3.10
C ILE A 22 -7.48 -8.24 2.75
N THR A 23 -7.76 -9.15 1.81
CA THR A 23 -6.78 -10.11 1.33
C THR A 23 -6.65 -10.00 -0.19
N MET A 24 -5.62 -10.65 -0.75
CA MET A 24 -5.48 -10.71 -2.20
C MET A 24 -6.68 -11.39 -2.87
N TYR A 25 -7.36 -12.28 -2.15
CA TYR A 25 -8.56 -12.95 -2.67
C TYR A 25 -9.71 -11.97 -2.83
N ASP A 26 -9.87 -11.06 -1.87
CA ASP A 26 -10.90 -10.02 -1.94
C ASP A 26 -10.65 -9.09 -3.12
N VAL A 27 -9.40 -8.69 -3.30
CA VAL A 27 -9.02 -7.78 -4.39
C VAL A 27 -9.25 -8.45 -5.75
N ALA A 28 -8.79 -9.71 -5.89
CA ALA A 28 -8.98 -10.45 -7.14
C ALA A 28 -10.46 -10.64 -7.47
N ALA A 29 -11.27 -10.93 -6.46
CA ALA A 29 -12.72 -11.08 -6.63
C ALA A 29 -13.35 -9.77 -7.12
N TYR A 30 -12.92 -8.66 -6.56
CA TYR A 30 -13.44 -7.35 -6.95
C TYR A 30 -13.16 -7.04 -8.43
N VAL A 31 -11.95 -7.37 -8.91
CA VAL A 31 -11.60 -7.14 -10.31
C VAL A 31 -12.04 -8.29 -11.22
N ASN A 32 -12.65 -9.32 -10.64
CA ASN A 32 -13.22 -10.45 -11.37
C ASN A 32 -12.18 -11.25 -12.14
N VAL A 33 -11.06 -11.54 -11.48
CA VAL A 33 -9.93 -12.30 -12.05
C VAL A 33 -9.56 -13.39 -11.06
N SER A 34 -9.02 -14.51 -11.54
CA SER A 34 -8.58 -15.57 -10.63
C SER A 34 -7.48 -15.05 -9.72
N PRO A 35 -7.50 -15.41 -8.42
CA PRO A 35 -6.54 -14.88 -7.45
C PRO A 35 -5.09 -15.13 -7.84
N PHE A 36 -4.77 -16.34 -8.26
CA PHE A 36 -3.39 -16.69 -8.60
C PHE A 36 -2.91 -15.88 -9.81
N TYR A 37 -3.73 -15.79 -10.84
CA TYR A 37 -3.37 -15.06 -12.06
C TYR A 37 -3.19 -13.57 -11.77
N PHE A 38 -4.12 -12.99 -11.03
CA PHE A 38 -4.06 -11.56 -10.69
C PHE A 38 -2.87 -11.24 -9.79
N HIS A 39 -2.63 -12.08 -8.79
CA HIS A 39 -1.49 -11.91 -7.88
C HIS A 39 -0.17 -11.88 -8.65
N LYS A 40 0.01 -12.83 -9.56
CA LYS A 40 1.23 -12.94 -10.34
C LYS A 40 1.43 -11.72 -11.24
N GLY A 41 0.37 -11.34 -11.97
CA GLY A 41 0.44 -10.17 -12.87
C GLY A 41 0.64 -8.87 -12.13
N PHE A 42 -0.05 -8.68 -11.02
CA PHE A 42 0.11 -7.50 -10.18
C PHE A 42 1.56 -7.38 -9.70
N SER A 43 2.11 -8.48 -9.20
CA SER A 43 3.50 -8.48 -8.69
C SER A 43 4.51 -8.13 -9.77
N ILE A 44 4.33 -8.67 -10.98
CA ILE A 44 5.23 -8.39 -12.10
C ILE A 44 5.13 -6.94 -12.54
N LEU A 45 3.92 -6.42 -12.69
CA LEU A 45 3.69 -5.07 -13.19
C LEU A 45 3.98 -3.99 -12.15
N CYS A 46 3.67 -4.25 -10.89
CA CYS A 46 3.77 -3.23 -9.84
C CYS A 46 5.04 -3.31 -9.03
N GLY A 47 5.75 -4.43 -9.08
CA GLY A 47 6.96 -4.61 -8.29
C GLY A 47 6.72 -4.97 -6.83
N TYR A 48 5.49 -5.10 -6.41
CA TYR A 48 5.10 -5.48 -5.05
C TYR A 48 4.04 -6.57 -5.13
N SER A 49 3.99 -7.47 -4.15
CA SER A 49 2.82 -8.32 -4.01
C SER A 49 1.66 -7.45 -3.53
N ILE A 50 0.44 -7.93 -3.72
CA ILE A 50 -0.74 -7.21 -3.24
C ILE A 50 -0.66 -7.02 -1.71
N THR A 51 -0.25 -8.06 -0.99
CA THR A 51 -0.10 -8.00 0.46
C THR A 51 0.94 -6.96 0.88
N GLU A 52 2.09 -6.91 0.20
CA GLU A 52 3.11 -5.91 0.46
C GLU A 52 2.60 -4.51 0.19
N TYR A 53 1.87 -4.33 -0.90
CA TYR A 53 1.32 -3.04 -1.28
C TYR A 53 0.34 -2.54 -0.21
N ILE A 54 -0.56 -3.40 0.25
CA ILE A 54 -1.51 -3.04 1.32
C ILE A 54 -0.77 -2.64 2.59
N ARG A 55 0.23 -3.42 2.99
CA ARG A 55 1.02 -3.14 4.18
C ARG A 55 1.71 -1.78 4.08
N ASN A 56 2.37 -1.52 2.96
CA ASN A 56 3.09 -0.27 2.77
C ASN A 56 2.16 0.93 2.79
N ARG A 57 0.99 0.82 2.16
CA ARG A 57 0.00 1.91 2.21
C ARG A 57 -0.49 2.17 3.62
N ARG A 58 -0.75 1.12 4.39
CA ARG A 58 -1.18 1.26 5.78
C ARG A 58 -0.14 1.96 6.62
N LEU A 59 1.13 1.59 6.46
CA LEU A 59 2.21 2.20 7.24
C LEU A 59 2.44 3.65 6.82
N ALA A 60 2.30 3.97 5.55
CA ALA A 60 2.39 5.34 5.07
C ALA A 60 1.28 6.21 5.68
N LEU A 61 0.05 5.73 5.65
CA LEU A 61 -1.09 6.45 6.20
C LEU A 61 -1.00 6.60 7.72
N ALA A 62 -0.53 5.57 8.40
CA ALA A 62 -0.32 5.63 9.85
C ALA A 62 0.69 6.72 10.20
N GLY A 63 1.76 6.84 9.42
CA GLY A 63 2.75 7.90 9.61
C GLY A 63 2.15 9.29 9.47
N GLU A 64 1.33 9.48 8.45
CA GLU A 64 0.65 10.76 8.24
C GLU A 64 -0.26 11.11 9.41
N GLU A 65 -1.01 10.14 9.94
CA GLU A 65 -1.87 10.37 11.09
C GLU A 65 -1.09 10.68 12.36
N LEU A 66 0.07 10.04 12.56
CA LEU A 66 0.92 10.36 13.70
C LEU A 66 1.38 11.82 13.70
N MET A 67 1.60 12.36 12.51
CA MET A 67 2.04 13.75 12.38
C MET A 67 0.90 14.75 12.46
N SER A 68 -0.29 14.37 12.05
CA SER A 68 -1.40 15.30 11.86
C SER A 68 -2.54 15.16 12.88
N SER A 69 -2.48 14.19 13.77
CA SER A 69 -3.57 13.95 14.74
C SER A 69 -3.02 13.57 16.11
N ASP A 70 -3.92 13.54 17.09
CA ASP A 70 -3.60 13.14 18.47
C ASP A 70 -3.96 11.67 18.74
N THR A 71 -4.30 10.92 17.70
CA THR A 71 -4.64 9.50 17.83
C THR A 71 -3.46 8.75 18.44
N THR A 72 -3.73 7.92 19.45
CA THR A 72 -2.65 7.20 20.14
C THR A 72 -2.02 6.16 19.22
N VAL A 73 -0.77 5.79 19.53
CA VAL A 73 -0.07 4.74 18.78
C VAL A 73 -0.83 3.42 18.86
N ILE A 74 -1.39 3.10 20.03
CA ILE A 74 -2.20 1.89 20.20
C ILE A 74 -3.42 1.90 19.27
N ALA A 75 -4.13 3.02 19.23
CA ALA A 75 -5.32 3.14 18.38
C ALA A 75 -4.97 3.03 16.90
N LEU A 76 -3.85 3.62 16.48
CA LEU A 76 -3.38 3.51 15.09
C LEU A 76 -2.98 2.09 14.75
N ALA A 77 -2.31 1.39 15.66
CA ALA A 77 -1.94 -0.01 15.45
C ALA A 77 -3.19 -0.85 15.16
N MET A 78 -4.23 -0.68 15.96
CA MET A 78 -5.48 -1.41 15.77
C MET A 78 -6.20 -1.00 14.50
N LYS A 79 -6.23 0.29 14.21
CA LYS A 79 -6.89 0.82 13.02
C LYS A 79 -6.33 0.20 11.74
N TYR A 80 -5.02 0.01 11.69
CA TYR A 80 -4.34 -0.51 10.51
C TYR A 80 -4.05 -2.00 10.57
N GLY A 81 -4.77 -2.72 11.45
CA GLY A 81 -4.81 -4.17 11.42
C GLY A 81 -3.70 -4.90 12.17
N TYR A 82 -3.01 -4.24 13.06
CA TYR A 82 -1.97 -4.88 13.88
C TYR A 82 -2.54 -5.35 15.20
N ASP A 83 -2.14 -6.56 15.62
CA ASP A 83 -2.64 -7.19 16.84
C ASP A 83 -2.07 -6.56 18.11
N SER A 84 -0.94 -5.90 18.00
CA SER A 84 -0.28 -5.29 19.16
C SER A 84 0.47 -4.05 18.77
N PRO A 85 0.68 -3.11 19.74
CA PRO A 85 1.53 -1.94 19.49
C PRO A 85 2.96 -2.32 19.13
N ASP A 86 3.45 -3.45 19.69
CA ASP A 86 4.81 -3.90 19.43
C ASP A 86 5.00 -4.35 17.99
N SER A 87 4.08 -5.17 17.46
CA SER A 87 4.17 -5.59 16.07
C SER A 87 4.03 -4.41 15.11
N PHE A 88 3.17 -3.46 15.44
CA PHE A 88 3.03 -2.24 14.66
C PHE A 88 4.32 -1.42 14.67
N ALA A 89 4.90 -1.21 15.85
CA ALA A 89 6.12 -0.42 15.99
C ALA A 89 7.28 -1.03 15.20
N LYS A 90 7.40 -2.35 15.22
CA LYS A 90 8.44 -3.05 14.45
C LYS A 90 8.26 -2.87 12.94
N ALA A 91 7.05 -3.07 12.45
CA ALA A 91 6.76 -2.89 11.03
C ALA A 91 6.94 -1.43 10.61
N PHE A 92 6.46 -0.51 11.42
CA PHE A 92 6.56 0.93 11.19
C PHE A 92 8.03 1.37 11.09
N THR A 93 8.84 0.93 12.04
CA THR A 93 10.26 1.30 12.08
C THR A 93 11.00 0.72 10.88
N ARG A 94 10.68 -0.51 10.49
CA ARG A 94 11.29 -1.11 9.30
C ARG A 94 10.95 -0.32 8.05
N PHE A 95 9.71 0.15 7.95
CA PHE A 95 9.27 0.88 6.77
C PHE A 95 9.78 2.32 6.73
N HIS A 96 9.61 3.07 7.82
CA HIS A 96 9.94 4.50 7.85
C HIS A 96 11.36 4.81 8.31
N GLY A 97 12.03 3.86 8.95
CA GLY A 97 13.37 4.09 9.51
C GLY A 97 13.38 4.76 10.85
N CYS A 98 12.22 5.03 11.45
CA CYS A 98 12.09 5.64 12.77
C CYS A 98 10.83 5.12 13.45
N SER A 99 10.81 5.17 14.79
CA SER A 99 9.69 4.62 15.56
C SER A 99 8.47 5.55 15.50
N PRO A 100 7.27 5.02 15.76
CA PRO A 100 6.08 5.87 15.85
C PRO A 100 6.23 7.00 16.88
N SER A 101 6.82 6.70 18.02
CA SER A 101 7.05 7.71 19.07
C SER A 101 7.99 8.81 18.59
N ALA A 102 9.03 8.43 17.85
CA ALA A 102 9.98 9.40 17.31
C ALA A 102 9.31 10.33 16.30
N VAL A 103 8.46 9.79 15.44
CA VAL A 103 7.72 10.60 14.47
C VAL A 103 6.85 11.63 15.20
N ARG A 104 6.12 11.20 16.22
CA ARG A 104 5.22 12.09 16.94
C ARG A 104 5.96 13.16 17.72
N ARG A 105 7.04 12.77 18.38
CA ARG A 105 7.83 13.70 19.21
C ARG A 105 8.64 14.68 18.36
N ASP A 106 9.35 14.17 17.38
CA ASP A 106 10.34 14.93 16.62
C ASP A 106 9.87 15.37 15.24
N LYS A 107 8.70 14.92 14.80
CA LYS A 107 8.19 15.17 13.45
C LYS A 107 9.19 14.77 12.39
N THR A 108 9.83 13.62 12.59
CA THR A 108 10.84 13.10 11.67
C THR A 108 10.23 12.79 10.31
N MET A 109 11.11 12.79 9.28
CA MET A 109 10.68 12.56 7.91
C MET A 109 10.17 11.13 7.73
N LEU A 110 9.03 11.01 7.07
CA LEU A 110 8.40 9.74 6.76
C LEU A 110 8.79 9.28 5.35
N LYS A 111 8.74 7.96 5.14
CA LYS A 111 8.87 7.42 3.80
C LYS A 111 7.55 7.64 3.06
N ALA A 112 7.62 8.30 1.91
CA ALA A 112 6.44 8.51 1.09
C ALA A 112 6.07 7.23 0.35
N PHE A 113 4.79 6.91 0.34
CA PHE A 113 4.28 5.76 -0.41
C PHE A 113 2.83 6.03 -0.79
N ALA A 114 2.66 6.81 -1.85
CA ALA A 114 1.35 7.19 -2.36
C ALA A 114 0.70 6.04 -3.12
N PRO A 115 -0.62 6.09 -3.38
CA PRO A 115 -1.27 5.06 -4.19
C PRO A 115 -0.63 4.94 -5.56
N LEU A 116 -0.49 3.70 -6.02
CA LEU A 116 0.13 3.42 -7.31
C LEU A 116 -0.67 4.00 -8.47
N LYS A 117 0.05 4.50 -9.48
CA LYS A 117 -0.51 4.92 -10.76
C LYS A 117 0.25 4.21 -11.86
N LEU A 118 -0.48 3.65 -12.80
CA LEU A 118 0.12 2.97 -13.94
C LEU A 118 0.19 3.93 -15.11
N THR A 119 1.41 4.15 -15.62
CA THR A 119 1.64 5.02 -16.78
C THR A 119 2.17 4.17 -17.92
N ILE A 120 1.61 4.36 -19.12
CA ILE A 120 2.04 3.66 -20.33
C ILE A 120 2.62 4.70 -21.29
N SER A 121 3.82 4.44 -21.80
CA SER A 121 4.44 5.32 -22.80
C SER A 121 5.05 4.48 -23.91
N LEU A 122 4.99 5.03 -25.15
CA LEU A 122 5.59 4.40 -26.32
C LEU A 122 6.94 5.03 -26.60
N LYS A 123 7.93 4.19 -26.87
CA LYS A 123 9.27 4.66 -27.18
C LYS A 123 9.77 4.02 -28.46
N GLY A 124 10.37 4.82 -29.34
CA GLY A 124 11.05 4.32 -30.51
C GLY A 124 10.22 3.59 -31.55
N GLY A 125 8.92 3.65 -31.42
CA GLY A 125 8.01 2.99 -32.36
C GLY A 125 7.94 1.46 -32.23
N TYR A 126 8.77 0.85 -31.41
CA TYR A 126 8.83 -0.60 -31.26
C TYR A 126 8.63 -1.11 -29.84
N ALA A 127 8.77 -0.24 -28.85
CA ALA A 127 8.70 -0.66 -27.46
C ALA A 127 7.61 0.09 -26.71
N MET A 128 6.93 -0.62 -25.82
CA MET A 128 6.04 -0.03 -24.84
C MET A 128 6.71 -0.12 -23.49
N ASP A 129 6.69 1.00 -22.77
CA ASP A 129 7.27 1.10 -21.45
C ASP A 129 6.15 1.30 -20.45
N TYR A 130 5.99 0.36 -19.51
CA TYR A 130 5.00 0.45 -18.47
C TYR A 130 5.68 0.95 -17.20
N ARG A 131 5.17 2.05 -16.66
CA ARG A 131 5.72 2.63 -15.44
C ARG A 131 4.64 2.72 -14.38
N ILE A 132 5.06 2.42 -13.16
CA ILE A 132 4.21 2.56 -11.99
C ILE A 132 4.85 3.59 -11.09
N THR A 133 4.08 4.61 -10.73
CA THR A 133 4.57 5.69 -9.89
C THR A 133 3.75 5.76 -8.60
N ASP A 134 4.41 6.13 -7.54
CA ASP A 134 3.80 6.31 -6.23
C ASP A 134 3.28 7.73 -6.07
#